data_0ddd0459798e23ba718c41a13d6c9b00
#
_entry.id   0ddd0459798e23ba718c41a13d6c9b00
#
_cell.length_a   1.000
_cell.length_b   1.000
_cell.length_c   1.000
_cell.angle_alpha   90.00
_cell.angle_beta   90.00
_cell.angle_gamma   90.00
#
_symmetry.space_group_name_H-M   'P 1'
#
loop_
_entity.id
_entity.type
_entity.pdbx_description
1 polymer ?
#
loop_
_entity_poly.entity_id
_entity_poly.type
_entity_poly.pdbx_seq_one_letter_code
_entity_poly.pdbx_strand_id
1 'polypeptide(L)'
;MSYNAHFRSFRGAPGQYSLYDVMYTCPETGGLLEVQHDVEALKDRSPAEWKSLIGSRVGTTEWPYGSGVWGMREWVVPDLRDENVVSMFEGNTNLFWAERLGQQLGLSDLWIKLCGNSHTGSFKDLGMTVLVSVVKQMMADGSPVQAVACASTGDTSAALSAYAAFAGIPAIIFLPAGKVSTAQLAQPVANGAHVLALDTDFDGCMQIVKEVTQDKSIYLANSMNSLRIEGQKTVGIEIVRQFDWEVPDWIIIPVGNLGNISALYKGLKLLMDLGITNKMPRLVAAQADKANPFYRSYLNGFVEKESITAEETLATAIRIGDPISYEKAVQAVQESNGIVGQASEHELANAAALGDRTGLYSCPHTGVALAVLMKLIQKQEIQSSDRVVVLSTAHGLKFTNFKVGYHENDLKEVESEFANPPVYLPADAKMVQQTIAQRLNL
;
A
#
# COMPACT_ATOMS: atom_id res chain seq x y z
N MET A 1 -11.14 30.40 -2.44
CA MET A 1 -12.05 29.23 -2.58
C MET A 1 -11.78 28.30 -1.42
N SER A 2 -12.81 27.88 -0.69
CA SER A 2 -12.66 26.91 0.40
C SER A 2 -13.15 25.56 -0.11
N TYR A 3 -12.23 24.61 -0.26
CA TYR A 3 -12.59 23.22 -0.59
C TYR A 3 -12.92 22.48 0.70
N ASN A 4 -13.89 21.58 0.66
CA ASN A 4 -14.37 20.85 1.84
C ASN A 4 -14.36 19.34 1.59
N ALA A 5 -14.17 18.60 2.69
CA ALA A 5 -14.31 17.15 2.71
C ALA A 5 -14.94 16.72 4.03
N HIS A 6 -15.69 15.61 4.01
CA HIS A 6 -16.37 15.08 5.19
C HIS A 6 -16.45 13.55 5.13
N PHE A 7 -16.67 12.91 6.25
CA PHE A 7 -17.03 11.49 6.27
C PHE A 7 -18.50 11.29 5.88
N ARG A 8 -18.74 10.27 5.09
CA ARG A 8 -20.08 9.72 4.81
C ARG A 8 -20.05 8.21 4.84
N SER A 9 -21.24 7.62 4.93
CA SER A 9 -21.41 6.18 4.81
C SER A 9 -21.11 5.70 3.38
N PHE A 10 -20.25 4.71 3.23
CA PHE A 10 -20.05 4.04 1.94
C PHE A 10 -21.33 3.33 1.45
N ARG A 11 -22.19 2.90 2.39
CA ARG A 11 -23.48 2.24 2.10
C ARG A 11 -24.63 3.22 1.84
N GLY A 12 -24.36 4.53 1.71
CA GLY A 12 -25.33 5.52 1.25
C GLY A 12 -26.26 6.09 2.32
N ALA A 13 -26.01 5.88 3.63
CA ALA A 13 -26.74 6.61 4.67
C ALA A 13 -26.48 8.13 4.55
N PRO A 14 -27.49 8.99 4.82
CA PRO A 14 -27.45 10.42 4.49
C PRO A 14 -26.55 11.26 5.41
N GLY A 15 -26.08 10.71 6.54
CA GLY A 15 -25.26 11.43 7.52
C GLY A 15 -23.93 11.92 6.95
N GLN A 16 -23.57 13.16 7.27
CA GLN A 16 -22.25 13.75 7.01
C GLN A 16 -21.61 14.07 8.35
N TYR A 17 -20.33 13.70 8.51
CA TYR A 17 -19.59 13.86 9.75
C TYR A 17 -18.26 14.55 9.50
N SER A 18 -17.77 15.29 10.49
CA SER A 18 -16.49 15.99 10.39
C SER A 18 -15.34 14.98 10.26
N LEU A 19 -14.31 15.32 9.46
CA LEU A 19 -13.06 14.54 9.41
C LEU A 19 -12.32 14.55 10.74
N TYR A 20 -12.67 15.46 11.63
CA TYR A 20 -12.09 15.62 12.97
C TYR A 20 -12.92 14.95 14.07
N ASP A 21 -13.97 14.20 13.71
CA ASP A 21 -14.69 13.33 14.64
C ASP A 21 -13.95 11.99 14.82
N VAL A 22 -13.84 11.54 16.08
CA VAL A 22 -13.29 10.21 16.37
C VAL A 22 -14.34 9.15 16.04
N MET A 23 -14.29 8.67 14.78
CA MET A 23 -15.20 7.63 14.29
C MET A 23 -14.57 6.79 13.17
N TYR A 24 -14.96 5.53 13.08
CA TYR A 24 -14.39 4.56 12.15
C TYR A 24 -15.44 3.89 11.26
N THR A 25 -16.67 3.83 11.75
CA THR A 25 -17.83 3.24 11.06
C THR A 25 -19.01 4.21 11.11
N CYS A 26 -19.90 4.08 10.14
CA CYS A 26 -21.15 4.85 10.11
C CYS A 26 -22.05 4.44 11.27
N PRO A 27 -22.52 5.36 12.11
CA PRO A 27 -23.39 5.04 13.25
C PRO A 27 -24.76 4.48 12.82
N GLU A 28 -25.22 4.82 11.61
CA GLU A 28 -26.52 4.37 11.09
C GLU A 28 -26.46 2.95 10.48
N THR A 29 -25.35 2.62 9.78
CA THR A 29 -25.27 1.36 9.01
C THR A 29 -24.28 0.36 9.61
N GLY A 30 -23.42 0.78 10.55
CA GLY A 30 -22.28 -0.01 11.04
C GLY A 30 -21.20 -0.25 9.98
N GLY A 31 -21.42 0.16 8.73
CA GLY A 31 -20.49 -0.01 7.62
C GLY A 31 -19.33 0.99 7.64
N LEU A 32 -18.38 0.82 6.72
CA LEU A 32 -17.25 1.73 6.62
C LEU A 32 -17.68 3.14 6.22
N LEU A 33 -16.94 4.11 6.73
CA LEU A 33 -16.98 5.48 6.26
C LEU A 33 -16.07 5.64 5.03
N GLU A 34 -16.33 6.67 4.26
CA GLU A 34 -15.41 7.21 3.26
C GLU A 34 -15.29 8.72 3.41
N VAL A 35 -14.20 9.29 2.97
CA VAL A 35 -14.07 10.74 2.83
C VAL A 35 -14.65 11.15 1.49
N GLN A 36 -15.63 12.04 1.51
CA GLN A 36 -16.21 12.64 0.31
C GLN A 36 -15.75 14.08 0.19
N HIS A 37 -15.23 14.41 -1.00
CA HIS A 37 -14.88 15.78 -1.38
C HIS A 37 -16.06 16.46 -2.08
N ASP A 38 -16.16 17.78 -1.95
CA ASP A 38 -17.02 18.59 -2.78
C ASP A 38 -16.42 18.69 -4.20
N VAL A 39 -16.77 17.73 -5.05
CA VAL A 39 -16.25 17.64 -6.41
C VAL A 39 -16.68 18.83 -7.25
N GLU A 40 -17.88 19.38 -7.02
CA GLU A 40 -18.35 20.55 -7.78
C GLU A 40 -17.49 21.80 -7.45
N ALA A 41 -17.16 22.02 -6.18
CA ALA A 41 -16.21 23.07 -5.81
C ALA A 41 -14.82 22.86 -6.42
N LEU A 42 -14.35 21.60 -6.51
CA LEU A 42 -13.07 21.30 -7.14
C LEU A 42 -13.06 21.60 -8.66
N LYS A 43 -14.21 21.58 -9.34
CA LYS A 43 -14.36 21.92 -10.76
C LYS A 43 -14.25 23.42 -11.05
N ASP A 44 -14.21 24.28 -10.01
CA ASP A 44 -13.91 25.72 -10.16
C ASP A 44 -12.52 25.96 -10.78
N ARG A 45 -11.62 24.96 -10.68
CA ARG A 45 -10.36 24.93 -11.45
C ARG A 45 -10.49 23.98 -12.63
N SER A 46 -10.06 24.45 -13.79
CA SER A 46 -9.98 23.61 -14.98
C SER A 46 -8.95 22.48 -14.82
N PRO A 47 -9.05 21.41 -15.60
CA PRO A 47 -8.04 20.34 -15.65
C PRO A 47 -6.61 20.85 -15.85
N ALA A 48 -6.43 21.85 -16.71
CA ALA A 48 -5.11 22.44 -17.00
C ALA A 48 -4.55 23.18 -15.78
N GLU A 49 -5.36 23.93 -15.06
CA GLU A 49 -4.93 24.62 -13.84
C GLU A 49 -4.58 23.63 -12.72
N TRP A 50 -5.32 22.52 -12.56
CA TRP A 50 -4.97 21.46 -11.63
C TRP A 50 -3.64 20.82 -11.98
N LYS A 51 -3.41 20.44 -13.26
CA LYS A 51 -2.15 19.88 -13.73
C LYS A 51 -0.98 20.81 -13.45
N SER A 52 -1.13 22.10 -13.73
CA SER A 52 -0.12 23.12 -13.48
C SER A 52 0.18 23.29 -12.00
N LEU A 53 -0.87 23.40 -11.15
CA LEU A 53 -0.72 23.57 -9.71
C LEU A 53 0.01 22.38 -9.08
N ILE A 54 -0.42 21.15 -9.35
CA ILE A 54 0.19 19.95 -8.79
C ILE A 54 1.62 19.79 -9.32
N GLY A 55 1.83 20.06 -10.60
CA GLY A 55 3.16 20.01 -11.22
C GLY A 55 4.16 20.98 -10.58
N SER A 56 3.73 22.20 -10.27
CA SER A 56 4.60 23.22 -9.63
C SER A 56 5.01 22.87 -8.19
N ARG A 57 4.27 21.99 -7.52
CA ARG A 57 4.56 21.54 -6.15
C ARG A 57 5.49 20.33 -6.06
N VAL A 58 5.79 19.67 -7.17
CA VAL A 58 6.67 18.51 -7.19
C VAL A 58 8.11 18.93 -6.92
N GLY A 59 8.73 18.34 -5.89
CA GLY A 59 10.12 18.60 -5.54
C GLY A 59 10.39 19.97 -4.91
N THR A 60 9.33 20.76 -4.60
CA THR A 60 9.50 22.00 -3.85
C THR A 60 9.82 21.72 -2.38
N THR A 61 10.54 22.64 -1.74
CA THR A 61 10.76 22.67 -0.29
C THR A 61 9.77 23.58 0.43
N GLU A 62 8.84 24.19 -0.28
CA GLU A 62 7.79 25.03 0.28
C GLU A 62 6.81 24.17 1.10
N TRP A 63 6.74 24.45 2.39
CA TRP A 63 5.84 23.75 3.30
C TRP A 63 4.37 24.15 3.06
N PRO A 64 3.42 23.20 3.06
CA PRO A 64 3.55 21.73 3.23
C PRO A 64 3.67 20.93 1.90
N TYR A 65 3.88 21.57 0.77
CA TYR A 65 3.61 21.06 -0.57
C TYR A 65 4.62 20.07 -1.14
N GLY A 66 5.80 19.90 -0.57
CA GLY A 66 6.87 19.10 -1.15
C GLY A 66 6.62 17.59 -1.25
N SER A 67 5.65 17.05 -0.50
CA SER A 67 5.33 15.62 -0.53
C SER A 67 4.39 15.26 -1.68
N GLY A 68 4.37 13.97 -2.04
CA GLY A 68 3.41 13.43 -2.99
C GLY A 68 1.97 13.41 -2.48
N VAL A 69 1.77 13.52 -1.17
CA VAL A 69 0.45 13.60 -0.56
C VAL A 69 0.01 15.06 -0.42
N TRP A 70 0.79 15.88 0.26
CA TRP A 70 0.41 17.26 0.56
C TRP A 70 0.58 18.22 -0.62
N GLY A 71 1.33 17.84 -1.64
CA GLY A 71 1.29 18.52 -2.94
C GLY A 71 -0.11 18.53 -3.58
N MET A 72 -0.98 17.62 -3.12
CA MET A 72 -2.38 17.46 -3.56
C MET A 72 -3.37 17.70 -2.41
N ARG A 73 -3.04 18.58 -1.44
CA ARG A 73 -3.83 18.78 -0.22
C ARG A 73 -5.31 19.04 -0.45
N GLU A 74 -5.65 19.77 -1.51
CA GLU A 74 -7.04 20.09 -1.86
C GLU A 74 -7.86 18.84 -2.16
N TRP A 75 -7.19 17.79 -2.58
CA TRP A 75 -7.75 16.48 -2.89
C TRP A 75 -7.60 15.47 -1.75
N VAL A 76 -6.97 15.84 -0.62
CA VAL A 76 -6.70 14.94 0.52
C VAL A 76 -7.46 15.40 1.76
N VAL A 77 -7.03 16.47 2.44
CA VAL A 77 -7.71 17.12 3.56
C VAL A 77 -7.56 18.64 3.38
N PRO A 78 -8.48 19.27 2.64
CA PRO A 78 -8.29 20.63 2.15
C PRO A 78 -8.25 21.71 3.25
N ASP A 79 -8.95 21.49 4.36
CA ASP A 79 -9.13 22.42 5.46
C ASP A 79 -8.16 22.20 6.64
N LEU A 80 -7.23 21.24 6.50
CA LEU A 80 -6.20 21.00 7.51
C LEU A 80 -5.26 22.22 7.61
N ARG A 81 -4.98 22.72 8.82
CA ARG A 81 -4.04 23.80 9.02
C ARG A 81 -2.59 23.37 8.78
N ASP A 82 -1.79 24.23 8.16
CA ASP A 82 -0.41 23.92 7.74
C ASP A 82 0.49 23.53 8.91
N GLU A 83 0.32 24.14 10.08
CA GLU A 83 1.06 23.82 11.31
C GLU A 83 0.76 22.44 11.87
N ASN A 84 -0.35 21.82 11.45
CA ASN A 84 -0.75 20.48 11.87
C ASN A 84 -0.42 19.40 10.83
N VAL A 85 0.07 19.79 9.66
CA VAL A 85 0.60 18.82 8.69
C VAL A 85 1.81 18.09 9.29
N VAL A 86 1.81 16.79 9.19
CA VAL A 86 2.88 15.87 9.60
C VAL A 86 3.38 15.17 8.37
N SER A 87 4.52 15.56 7.82
CA SER A 87 5.06 15.02 6.58
C SER A 87 6.56 14.80 6.68
N MET A 88 7.02 13.69 6.19
CA MET A 88 8.43 13.36 5.95
C MET A 88 8.72 13.31 4.44
N PHE A 89 7.99 14.12 3.68
CA PHE A 89 8.07 14.23 2.21
C PHE A 89 7.79 12.91 1.48
N GLU A 90 6.89 12.10 2.02
CA GLU A 90 6.42 10.83 1.44
C GLU A 90 5.71 11.02 0.10
N GLY A 91 5.63 9.96 -0.67
CA GLY A 91 5.10 10.00 -2.03
C GLY A 91 6.15 10.45 -3.06
N ASN A 92 5.71 10.81 -4.25
CA ASN A 92 6.58 11.10 -5.41
C ASN A 92 7.60 9.98 -5.67
N THR A 93 7.21 8.73 -5.38
CA THR A 93 8.08 7.57 -5.49
C THR A 93 8.37 7.24 -6.96
N ASN A 94 9.50 6.55 -7.19
CA ASN A 94 9.94 6.23 -8.53
C ASN A 94 8.91 5.39 -9.30
N LEU A 95 8.68 5.78 -10.54
CA LEU A 95 8.09 4.93 -11.56
C LEU A 95 9.25 4.38 -12.40
N PHE A 96 9.59 3.11 -12.15
CA PHE A 96 10.78 2.46 -12.71
C PHE A 96 10.40 1.75 -14.01
N TRP A 97 11.04 2.12 -15.12
CA TRP A 97 10.90 1.38 -16.37
C TRP A 97 11.62 0.04 -16.28
N ALA A 98 10.86 -1.03 -16.22
CA ALA A 98 11.36 -2.38 -16.03
C ALA A 98 11.71 -3.05 -17.39
N GLU A 99 12.52 -2.36 -18.23
CA GLU A 99 12.83 -2.78 -19.60
C GLU A 99 13.30 -4.23 -19.68
N ARG A 100 14.32 -4.61 -18.89
CA ARG A 100 14.87 -5.97 -18.93
C ARG A 100 13.85 -7.05 -18.52
N LEU A 101 13.04 -6.75 -17.51
CA LEU A 101 11.97 -7.66 -17.08
C LEU A 101 10.88 -7.72 -18.15
N GLY A 102 10.49 -6.57 -18.70
CA GLY A 102 9.52 -6.49 -19.78
C GLY A 102 9.93 -7.30 -21.00
N GLN A 103 11.19 -7.17 -21.45
CA GLN A 103 11.73 -7.97 -22.56
C GLN A 103 11.63 -9.48 -22.29
N GLN A 104 11.95 -9.93 -21.08
CA GLN A 104 11.83 -11.34 -20.69
C GLN A 104 10.39 -11.86 -20.69
N LEU A 105 9.43 -10.96 -20.40
CA LEU A 105 8.00 -11.27 -20.36
C LEU A 105 7.26 -10.97 -21.68
N GLY A 106 7.94 -10.43 -22.67
CA GLY A 106 7.34 -10.05 -23.96
C GLY A 106 6.49 -8.78 -23.90
N LEU A 107 6.75 -7.88 -22.92
CA LEU A 107 6.11 -6.58 -22.77
C LEU A 107 7.10 -5.45 -23.10
N SER A 108 6.71 -4.54 -23.97
CA SER A 108 7.55 -3.37 -24.34
C SER A 108 7.43 -2.21 -23.34
N ASP A 109 6.30 -2.09 -22.64
CA ASP A 109 5.96 -0.92 -21.79
C ASP A 109 5.55 -1.36 -20.37
N LEU A 110 6.50 -2.03 -19.67
CA LEU A 110 6.35 -2.48 -18.28
C LEU A 110 7.02 -1.52 -17.30
N TRP A 111 6.27 -1.10 -16.31
CA TRP A 111 6.71 -0.18 -15.26
C TRP A 111 6.42 -0.72 -13.86
N ILE A 112 7.29 -0.38 -12.92
CA ILE A 112 7.11 -0.72 -11.50
C ILE A 112 7.01 0.58 -10.69
N LYS A 113 5.89 0.79 -10.00
CA LYS A 113 5.73 1.88 -9.05
C LYS A 113 6.33 1.49 -7.70
N LEU A 114 7.50 2.04 -7.37
CA LEU A 114 8.30 1.68 -6.19
C LEU A 114 7.80 2.40 -4.93
N CYS A 115 6.62 2.08 -4.44
CA CYS A 115 6.04 2.71 -3.24
C CYS A 115 6.82 2.39 -1.95
N GLY A 116 7.71 1.40 -1.97
CA GLY A 116 8.64 1.08 -0.89
C GLY A 116 9.80 2.08 -0.75
N ASN A 117 10.04 2.95 -1.75
CA ASN A 117 11.01 4.04 -1.67
C ASN A 117 10.41 5.21 -0.89
N SER A 118 10.08 4.97 0.36
CA SER A 118 9.43 5.87 1.29
C SER A 118 10.14 5.79 2.64
N HIS A 119 9.87 6.72 3.56
CA HIS A 119 10.60 6.88 4.81
C HIS A 119 10.68 5.57 5.62
N THR A 120 9.57 4.87 5.80
CA THR A 120 9.55 3.60 6.56
C THR A 120 9.69 2.35 5.69
N GLY A 121 9.90 2.53 4.40
CA GLY A 121 10.07 1.44 3.44
C GLY A 121 8.77 0.80 2.98
N SER A 122 7.61 1.48 3.07
CA SER A 122 6.35 0.98 2.54
C SER A 122 5.35 2.08 2.20
N PHE A 123 4.35 1.77 1.37
CA PHE A 123 3.25 2.67 1.00
C PHE A 123 2.35 3.09 2.18
N LYS A 124 2.52 2.49 3.37
CA LYS A 124 1.75 2.85 4.56
C LYS A 124 2.01 4.28 5.01
N ASP A 125 3.17 4.83 4.69
CA ASP A 125 3.55 6.22 4.96
C ASP A 125 2.51 7.19 4.41
N LEU A 126 2.03 6.96 3.19
CA LEU A 126 1.03 7.81 2.53
C LEU A 126 -0.26 7.94 3.33
N GLY A 127 -0.71 6.86 3.95
CA GLY A 127 -1.91 6.87 4.80
C GLY A 127 -1.64 7.44 6.19
N MET A 128 -0.45 7.22 6.74
CA MET A 128 -0.12 7.67 8.09
C MET A 128 0.18 9.16 8.18
N THR A 129 0.77 9.76 7.14
CA THR A 129 0.91 11.22 7.07
C THR A 129 -0.45 11.92 7.23
N VAL A 130 -1.48 11.43 6.55
CA VAL A 130 -2.84 12.01 6.62
C VAL A 130 -3.49 11.76 7.98
N LEU A 131 -3.48 10.50 8.43
CA LEU A 131 -4.10 10.14 9.71
C LEU A 131 -3.48 10.91 10.88
N VAL A 132 -2.15 10.94 10.99
CA VAL A 132 -1.46 11.60 12.11
C VAL A 132 -1.62 13.13 12.04
N SER A 133 -1.65 13.71 10.85
CA SER A 133 -1.93 15.14 10.68
C SER A 133 -3.33 15.51 11.16
N VAL A 134 -4.35 14.72 10.81
CA VAL A 134 -5.72 14.93 11.27
C VAL A 134 -5.80 14.76 12.79
N VAL A 135 -5.15 13.75 13.36
CA VAL A 135 -5.09 13.57 14.83
C VAL A 135 -4.42 14.76 15.51
N LYS A 136 -3.32 15.27 14.96
CA LYS A 136 -2.65 16.47 15.48
C LYS A 136 -3.58 17.69 15.46
N GLN A 137 -4.36 17.86 14.38
CA GLN A 137 -5.40 18.90 14.31
C GLN A 137 -6.48 18.69 15.37
N MET A 138 -7.00 17.46 15.55
CA MET A 138 -7.97 17.14 16.60
C MET A 138 -7.45 17.54 18.01
N MET A 139 -6.20 17.18 18.32
CA MET A 139 -5.58 17.51 19.60
C MET A 139 -5.43 19.02 19.77
N ALA A 140 -5.02 19.74 18.73
CA ALA A 140 -4.91 21.22 18.76
C ALA A 140 -6.27 21.91 18.94
N ASP A 141 -7.37 21.27 18.51
CA ASP A 141 -8.74 21.77 18.66
C ASP A 141 -9.42 21.30 19.97
N GLY A 142 -8.65 20.67 20.87
CA GLY A 142 -9.14 20.26 22.19
C GLY A 142 -9.88 18.92 22.25
N SER A 143 -9.71 18.06 21.24
CA SER A 143 -10.20 16.68 21.32
C SER A 143 -9.56 15.93 22.51
N PRO A 144 -10.26 14.96 23.13
CA PRO A 144 -9.73 14.15 24.21
C PRO A 144 -8.61 13.18 23.78
N VAL A 145 -8.29 13.09 22.49
CA VAL A 145 -7.25 12.19 21.96
C VAL A 145 -5.88 12.57 22.54
N GLN A 146 -5.17 11.59 23.10
CA GLN A 146 -3.85 11.74 23.71
C GLN A 146 -2.78 10.88 23.04
N ALA A 147 -3.18 9.82 22.33
CA ALA A 147 -2.29 8.87 21.69
C ALA A 147 -2.91 8.27 20.44
N VAL A 148 -2.08 7.66 19.60
CA VAL A 148 -2.52 6.81 18.47
C VAL A 148 -2.16 5.36 18.74
N ALA A 149 -2.99 4.42 18.28
CA ALA A 149 -2.71 3.00 18.46
C ALA A 149 -3.02 2.15 17.22
N CYS A 150 -2.30 1.05 17.08
CA CYS A 150 -2.68 0.00 16.12
C CYS A 150 -2.29 -1.39 16.62
N ALA A 151 -3.05 -2.42 16.22
CA ALA A 151 -2.60 -3.79 16.24
C ALA A 151 -1.94 -4.12 14.90
N SER A 152 -0.62 -4.29 14.88
CA SER A 152 0.13 -4.63 13.67
C SER A 152 1.54 -5.09 13.98
N THR A 153 1.99 -6.15 13.31
CA THR A 153 3.36 -6.69 13.40
C THR A 153 4.25 -6.22 12.24
N GLY A 154 3.80 -5.29 11.37
CA GLY A 154 4.53 -4.99 10.14
C GLY A 154 4.51 -3.50 9.73
N ASP A 155 4.24 -3.25 8.45
CA ASP A 155 4.36 -1.91 7.86
C ASP A 155 3.46 -0.84 8.48
N THR A 156 2.29 -1.21 9.01
CA THR A 156 1.38 -0.26 9.67
C THR A 156 1.97 0.26 10.98
N SER A 157 2.52 -0.63 11.82
CA SER A 157 3.16 -0.22 13.08
C SER A 157 4.42 0.60 12.83
N ALA A 158 5.23 0.23 11.84
CA ALA A 158 6.42 0.98 11.46
C ALA A 158 6.08 2.41 11.02
N ALA A 159 5.12 2.57 10.10
CA ALA A 159 4.70 3.88 9.63
C ALA A 159 4.03 4.72 10.74
N LEU A 160 3.09 4.13 11.50
CA LEU A 160 2.45 4.85 12.60
C LEU A 160 3.46 5.38 13.61
N SER A 161 4.42 4.54 14.02
CA SER A 161 5.43 4.92 15.00
C SER A 161 6.31 6.07 14.52
N ALA A 162 6.72 6.05 13.25
CA ALA A 162 7.57 7.09 12.67
C ALA A 162 6.84 8.44 12.58
N TYR A 163 5.62 8.44 12.02
CA TYR A 163 4.84 9.69 11.87
C TYR A 163 4.37 10.26 13.21
N ALA A 164 3.99 9.39 14.16
CA ALA A 164 3.63 9.81 15.51
C ALA A 164 4.84 10.39 16.27
N ALA A 165 6.02 9.77 16.18
CA ALA A 165 7.25 10.30 16.77
C ALA A 165 7.60 11.67 16.17
N PHE A 166 7.51 11.85 14.86
CA PHE A 166 7.73 13.14 14.19
C PHE A 166 6.74 14.21 14.66
N ALA A 167 5.49 13.81 14.91
CA ALA A 167 4.44 14.72 15.41
C ALA A 167 4.53 15.00 16.92
N GLY A 168 5.36 14.28 17.67
CA GLY A 168 5.39 14.35 19.15
C GLY A 168 4.15 13.71 19.80
N ILE A 169 3.47 12.79 19.13
CA ILE A 169 2.27 12.09 19.62
C ILE A 169 2.65 10.69 20.09
N PRO A 170 2.26 10.25 21.31
CA PRO A 170 2.52 8.90 21.77
C PRO A 170 1.88 7.85 20.85
N ALA A 171 2.65 6.82 20.45
CA ALA A 171 2.17 5.69 19.69
C ALA A 171 2.18 4.41 20.52
N ILE A 172 1.10 3.63 20.45
CA ILE A 172 0.94 2.35 21.15
C ILE A 172 0.76 1.25 20.11
N ILE A 173 1.64 0.26 20.13
CA ILE A 173 1.64 -0.86 19.19
C ILE A 173 1.28 -2.15 19.93
N PHE A 174 0.16 -2.76 19.57
CA PHE A 174 -0.25 -4.05 20.08
C PHE A 174 0.18 -5.18 19.14
N LEU A 175 0.77 -6.23 19.69
CA LEU A 175 1.22 -7.37 18.90
C LEU A 175 1.17 -8.67 19.75
N PRO A 176 1.04 -9.84 19.10
CA PRO A 176 1.08 -11.12 19.81
C PRO A 176 2.49 -11.44 20.31
N ALA A 177 2.61 -11.84 21.58
CA ALA A 177 3.88 -12.22 22.18
C ALA A 177 4.52 -13.42 21.47
N GLY A 178 5.84 -13.38 21.26
CA GLY A 178 6.62 -14.48 20.69
C GLY A 178 6.40 -14.76 19.19
N LYS A 179 5.54 -14.00 18.50
CA LYS A 179 5.21 -14.21 17.08
C LYS A 179 5.71 -13.09 16.14
N VAL A 180 6.63 -12.27 16.61
CA VAL A 180 7.11 -11.09 15.87
C VAL A 180 8.62 -11.13 15.76
N SER A 181 9.15 -10.97 14.54
CA SER A 181 10.59 -10.93 14.31
C SER A 181 11.21 -9.61 14.79
N THR A 182 12.52 -9.64 15.13
CA THR A 182 13.26 -8.44 15.49
C THR A 182 13.20 -7.37 14.39
N ALA A 183 13.21 -7.77 13.12
CA ALA A 183 13.13 -6.86 11.99
C ALA A 183 11.79 -6.09 11.96
N GLN A 184 10.68 -6.72 12.38
CA GLN A 184 9.38 -6.07 12.47
C GLN A 184 9.26 -5.11 13.67
N LEU A 185 10.00 -5.38 14.76
CA LEU A 185 10.03 -4.53 15.95
C LEU A 185 10.99 -3.35 15.83
N ALA A 186 12.00 -3.45 14.99
CA ALA A 186 13.10 -2.48 14.94
C ALA A 186 12.62 -1.03 14.76
N GLN A 187 11.73 -0.77 13.80
CA GLN A 187 11.24 0.58 13.55
C GLN A 187 10.34 1.12 14.67
N PRO A 188 9.31 0.40 15.17
CA PRO A 188 8.50 0.88 16.31
C PRO A 188 9.33 1.19 17.55
N VAL A 189 10.26 0.29 17.92
CA VAL A 189 11.11 0.48 19.10
C VAL A 189 12.07 1.66 18.92
N ALA A 190 12.71 1.77 17.76
CA ALA A 190 13.64 2.87 17.47
C ALA A 190 12.94 4.24 17.45
N ASN A 191 11.68 4.30 17.03
CA ASN A 191 10.87 5.51 17.05
C ASN A 191 10.20 5.79 18.41
N GLY A 192 10.50 5.01 19.46
CA GLY A 192 10.02 5.25 20.80
C GLY A 192 8.55 4.92 21.05
N ALA A 193 7.94 4.09 20.20
CA ALA A 193 6.57 3.66 20.42
C ALA A 193 6.45 2.71 21.63
N HIS A 194 5.35 2.77 22.36
CA HIS A 194 5.02 1.83 23.41
C HIS A 194 4.57 0.50 22.80
N VAL A 195 5.47 -0.47 22.73
CA VAL A 195 5.18 -1.79 22.17
C VAL A 195 4.67 -2.71 23.26
N LEU A 196 3.41 -3.15 23.15
CA LEU A 196 2.74 -4.05 24.08
C LEU A 196 2.58 -5.44 23.43
N ALA A 197 3.37 -6.41 23.92
CA ALA A 197 3.28 -7.80 23.49
C ALA A 197 2.28 -8.55 24.37
N LEU A 198 1.17 -9.00 23.79
CA LEU A 198 0.06 -9.65 24.46
C LEU A 198 0.13 -11.17 24.29
N ASP A 199 -0.23 -11.91 25.32
CA ASP A 199 -0.34 -13.39 25.28
C ASP A 199 -1.64 -13.80 24.58
N THR A 200 -1.71 -13.55 23.30
CA THR A 200 -2.84 -13.88 22.42
C THR A 200 -2.36 -13.94 20.95
N ASP A 201 -3.28 -14.16 20.02
CA ASP A 201 -3.05 -14.05 18.60
C ASP A 201 -3.35 -12.63 18.06
N PHE A 202 -3.27 -12.46 16.73
CA PHE A 202 -3.53 -11.16 16.11
C PHE A 202 -4.98 -10.68 16.29
N ASP A 203 -5.95 -11.60 16.25
CA ASP A 203 -7.37 -11.26 16.40
C ASP A 203 -7.67 -10.83 17.83
N GLY A 204 -7.07 -11.49 18.82
CA GLY A 204 -7.13 -11.06 20.21
C GLY A 204 -6.50 -9.67 20.43
N CYS A 205 -5.35 -9.36 19.79
CA CYS A 205 -4.79 -8.01 19.81
C CYS A 205 -5.77 -6.99 19.20
N MET A 206 -6.44 -7.34 18.09
CA MET A 206 -7.43 -6.46 17.46
C MET A 206 -8.66 -6.23 18.34
N GLN A 207 -9.10 -7.24 19.09
CA GLN A 207 -10.18 -7.08 20.06
C GLN A 207 -9.76 -6.12 21.18
N ILE A 208 -8.63 -6.35 21.81
CA ILE A 208 -8.12 -5.50 22.91
C ILE A 208 -7.96 -4.04 22.45
N VAL A 209 -7.35 -3.81 21.27
CA VAL A 209 -7.18 -2.43 20.81
C VAL A 209 -8.52 -1.73 20.57
N LYS A 210 -9.55 -2.44 20.08
CA LYS A 210 -10.89 -1.87 19.94
C LYS A 210 -11.52 -1.52 21.30
N GLU A 211 -11.32 -2.35 22.31
CA GLU A 211 -11.84 -2.11 23.65
C GLU A 211 -11.17 -0.89 24.32
N VAL A 212 -9.84 -0.81 24.28
CA VAL A 212 -9.09 0.29 24.91
C VAL A 212 -9.21 1.62 24.18
N THR A 213 -9.73 1.64 22.95
CA THR A 213 -9.96 2.86 22.17
C THR A 213 -11.41 3.37 22.24
N GLN A 214 -12.29 2.71 23.02
CA GLN A 214 -13.71 3.09 23.11
C GLN A 214 -13.95 4.47 23.74
N ASP A 215 -13.14 4.85 24.71
CA ASP A 215 -13.25 6.15 25.41
C ASP A 215 -12.76 7.36 24.58
N LYS A 216 -12.27 7.08 23.36
CA LYS A 216 -11.75 8.08 22.41
C LYS A 216 -10.50 8.84 22.86
N SER A 217 -9.87 8.47 23.96
CA SER A 217 -8.58 9.04 24.40
C SER A 217 -7.42 8.52 23.57
N ILE A 218 -7.59 7.37 22.90
CA ILE A 218 -6.63 6.75 22.01
C ILE A 218 -7.25 6.59 20.62
N TYR A 219 -6.60 7.13 19.59
CA TYR A 219 -7.10 7.10 18.23
C TYR A 219 -6.64 5.83 17.50
N LEU A 220 -7.58 5.04 16.96
CA LEU A 220 -7.29 3.77 16.27
C LEU A 220 -6.82 4.00 14.83
N ALA A 221 -5.62 3.53 14.50
CA ALA A 221 -4.95 3.71 13.20
C ALA A 221 -4.97 2.47 12.28
N ASN A 222 -5.78 1.45 12.58
CA ASN A 222 -5.90 0.24 11.76
C ASN A 222 -6.58 0.49 10.40
N SER A 223 -6.61 -0.52 9.54
CA SER A 223 -7.03 -0.42 8.13
C SER A 223 -8.49 -0.01 7.89
N MET A 224 -9.35 -0.06 8.93
CA MET A 224 -10.72 0.46 8.87
C MET A 224 -10.79 1.99 8.80
N ASN A 225 -9.71 2.71 9.11
CA ASN A 225 -9.68 4.15 9.14
C ASN A 225 -9.61 4.74 7.72
N SER A 226 -10.66 5.50 7.34
CA SER A 226 -10.82 6.02 5.98
C SER A 226 -9.83 7.16 5.64
N LEU A 227 -9.26 7.84 6.63
CA LEU A 227 -8.22 8.87 6.39
C LEU A 227 -6.98 8.30 5.72
N ARG A 228 -6.66 7.03 6.00
CA ARG A 228 -5.55 6.35 5.34
C ARG A 228 -5.74 6.20 3.84
N ILE A 229 -7.00 6.01 3.41
CA ILE A 229 -7.36 5.91 1.99
C ILE A 229 -7.04 7.23 1.27
N GLU A 230 -7.25 8.39 1.92
CA GLU A 230 -7.00 9.69 1.33
C GLU A 230 -5.52 9.91 0.97
N GLY A 231 -4.61 9.49 1.81
CA GLY A 231 -3.18 9.53 1.48
C GLY A 231 -2.80 8.47 0.43
N GLN A 232 -3.31 7.25 0.56
CA GLN A 232 -2.96 6.15 -0.35
C GLN A 232 -3.51 6.35 -1.77
N LYS A 233 -4.63 7.08 -1.95
CA LYS A 233 -5.18 7.36 -3.29
C LYS A 233 -4.25 8.16 -4.18
N THR A 234 -3.31 8.90 -3.59
CA THR A 234 -2.33 9.69 -4.36
C THR A 234 -1.42 8.83 -5.23
N VAL A 235 -1.25 7.53 -4.93
CA VAL A 235 -0.46 6.60 -5.77
C VAL A 235 -1.01 6.53 -7.19
N GLY A 236 -2.33 6.38 -7.36
CA GLY A 236 -2.95 6.35 -8.69
C GLY A 236 -2.80 7.68 -9.44
N ILE A 237 -2.94 8.77 -8.72
CA ILE A 237 -2.75 10.12 -9.28
C ILE A 237 -1.30 10.34 -9.70
N GLU A 238 -0.34 9.92 -8.86
CA GLU A 238 1.09 10.02 -9.19
C GLU A 238 1.46 9.21 -10.44
N ILE A 239 0.95 7.99 -10.60
CA ILE A 239 1.20 7.17 -11.79
C ILE A 239 0.78 7.91 -13.05
N VAL A 240 -0.45 8.40 -13.07
CA VAL A 240 -1.00 9.14 -14.22
C VAL A 240 -0.20 10.43 -14.47
N ARG A 241 0.13 11.19 -13.43
CA ARG A 241 0.96 12.39 -13.53
C ARG A 241 2.36 12.08 -14.08
N GLN A 242 2.99 10.97 -13.65
CA GLN A 242 4.33 10.57 -14.11
C GLN A 242 4.34 10.07 -15.55
N PHE A 243 3.18 9.76 -16.12
CA PHE A 243 2.97 9.53 -17.55
C PHE A 243 2.39 10.76 -18.28
N ASP A 244 2.75 11.97 -17.84
CA ASP A 244 2.25 13.22 -18.44
C ASP A 244 0.73 13.29 -18.52
N TRP A 245 0.05 12.74 -17.51
CA TRP A 245 -1.42 12.61 -17.37
C TRP A 245 -2.07 11.63 -18.35
N GLU A 246 -1.29 10.74 -18.94
CA GLU A 246 -1.80 9.57 -19.65
C GLU A 246 -2.09 8.42 -18.70
N VAL A 247 -3.17 7.71 -18.96
CA VAL A 247 -3.59 6.57 -18.14
C VAL A 247 -3.01 5.29 -18.72
N PRO A 248 -2.32 4.44 -17.93
CA PRO A 248 -1.87 3.13 -18.39
C PRO A 248 -3.06 2.22 -18.69
N ASP A 249 -2.83 1.12 -19.40
CA ASP A 249 -3.88 0.16 -19.70
C ASP A 249 -4.20 -0.72 -18.49
N TRP A 250 -3.15 -1.08 -17.73
CA TRP A 250 -3.28 -1.98 -16.57
C TRP A 250 -2.51 -1.47 -15.37
N ILE A 251 -3.11 -1.64 -14.17
CA ILE A 251 -2.41 -1.48 -12.90
C ILE A 251 -2.63 -2.72 -12.05
N ILE A 252 -1.54 -3.39 -11.65
CA ILE A 252 -1.56 -4.62 -10.86
C ILE A 252 -1.07 -4.31 -9.45
N ILE A 253 -1.85 -4.68 -8.44
CA ILE A 253 -1.55 -4.38 -7.04
C ILE A 253 -1.74 -5.61 -6.15
N PRO A 254 -0.75 -5.94 -5.27
CA PRO A 254 -0.95 -6.99 -4.28
C PRO A 254 -1.92 -6.52 -3.20
N VAL A 255 -2.88 -7.36 -2.82
CA VAL A 255 -3.97 -6.97 -1.91
C VAL A 255 -4.18 -7.98 -0.77
N GLY A 256 -4.48 -7.43 0.43
CA GLY A 256 -4.92 -8.19 1.61
C GLY A 256 -6.23 -7.61 2.16
N ASN A 257 -6.17 -6.57 3.00
CA ASN A 257 -7.36 -5.86 3.52
C ASN A 257 -8.12 -5.03 2.48
N LEU A 258 -7.68 -5.01 1.23
CA LEU A 258 -8.29 -4.37 0.07
C LEU A 258 -8.34 -2.83 0.11
N GLY A 259 -7.82 -2.19 1.15
CA GLY A 259 -7.81 -0.72 1.26
C GLY A 259 -6.97 -0.04 0.18
N ASN A 260 -5.86 -0.65 -0.24
CA ASN A 260 -4.95 -0.10 -1.24
C ASN A 260 -5.55 -0.05 -2.66
N ILE A 261 -6.24 -1.10 -3.09
CA ILE A 261 -6.94 -1.07 -4.40
C ILE A 261 -8.14 -0.12 -4.38
N SER A 262 -8.84 -0.05 -3.23
CA SER A 262 -9.92 0.93 -3.04
C SER A 262 -9.40 2.38 -3.11
N ALA A 263 -8.23 2.65 -2.53
CA ALA A 263 -7.57 3.94 -2.61
C ALA A 263 -7.11 4.27 -4.04
N LEU A 264 -6.48 3.31 -4.71
CA LEU A 264 -6.03 3.45 -6.09
C LEU A 264 -7.20 3.84 -7.01
N TYR A 265 -8.30 3.08 -6.94
CA TYR A 265 -9.52 3.38 -7.68
C TYR A 265 -10.06 4.77 -7.36
N LYS A 266 -10.14 5.13 -6.06
CA LYS A 266 -10.65 6.43 -5.63
C LYS A 266 -9.83 7.60 -6.21
N GLY A 267 -8.52 7.49 -6.25
CA GLY A 267 -7.64 8.52 -6.85
C GLY A 267 -7.86 8.65 -8.36
N LEU A 268 -7.93 7.54 -9.07
CA LEU A 268 -8.19 7.51 -10.51
C LEU A 268 -9.60 8.02 -10.86
N LYS A 269 -10.60 7.65 -10.05
CA LYS A 269 -11.98 8.14 -10.22
C LYS A 269 -12.06 9.65 -10.03
N LEU A 270 -11.35 10.21 -9.04
CA LEU A 270 -11.28 11.66 -8.85
C LEU A 270 -10.72 12.38 -10.08
N LEU A 271 -9.69 11.85 -10.73
CA LEU A 271 -9.14 12.41 -11.97
C LEU A 271 -10.18 12.43 -13.11
N MET A 272 -10.99 11.38 -13.21
CA MET A 272 -12.09 11.32 -14.18
C MET A 272 -13.19 12.31 -13.84
N ASP A 273 -13.61 12.41 -12.58
CA ASP A 273 -14.66 13.32 -12.13
C ASP A 273 -14.29 14.79 -12.33
N LEU A 274 -13.00 15.12 -12.27
CA LEU A 274 -12.44 16.44 -12.56
C LEU A 274 -12.16 16.67 -14.06
N GLY A 275 -12.43 15.69 -14.93
CA GLY A 275 -12.14 15.78 -16.36
C GLY A 275 -10.65 15.84 -16.71
N ILE A 276 -9.77 15.46 -15.77
CA ILE A 276 -8.32 15.41 -15.98
C ILE A 276 -7.94 14.23 -16.86
N THR A 277 -8.64 13.11 -16.71
CA THR A 277 -8.56 11.92 -17.55
C THR A 277 -9.93 11.52 -18.05
N ASN A 278 -10.00 10.70 -19.11
CA ASN A 278 -11.24 10.23 -19.73
C ASN A 278 -11.38 8.71 -19.74
N LYS A 279 -10.42 7.98 -19.16
CA LYS A 279 -10.47 6.52 -19.05
C LYS A 279 -10.00 6.06 -17.66
N MET A 280 -10.45 4.86 -17.27
CA MET A 280 -9.99 4.12 -16.10
C MET A 280 -9.06 3.00 -16.57
N PRO A 281 -7.90 2.77 -15.95
CA PRO A 281 -7.11 1.59 -16.25
C PRO A 281 -7.81 0.34 -15.73
N ARG A 282 -7.57 -0.81 -16.33
CA ARG A 282 -8.03 -2.08 -15.75
C ARG A 282 -7.21 -2.40 -14.49
N LEU A 283 -7.88 -2.52 -13.35
CA LEU A 283 -7.22 -2.82 -12.06
C LEU A 283 -7.15 -4.33 -11.84
N VAL A 284 -5.99 -4.80 -11.43
CA VAL A 284 -5.79 -6.21 -11.08
C VAL A 284 -5.46 -6.33 -9.60
N ALA A 285 -6.35 -6.99 -8.85
CA ALA A 285 -6.13 -7.36 -7.47
C ALA A 285 -5.40 -8.70 -7.38
N ALA A 286 -4.19 -8.74 -6.85
CA ALA A 286 -3.37 -9.95 -6.74
C ALA A 286 -3.30 -10.44 -5.30
N GLN A 287 -3.71 -11.68 -5.02
CA GLN A 287 -3.68 -12.33 -3.70
C GLN A 287 -2.71 -13.52 -3.69
N ALA A 288 -2.14 -13.83 -2.50
CA ALA A 288 -1.54 -15.12 -2.27
C ALA A 288 -2.66 -16.19 -2.20
N ASP A 289 -2.46 -17.37 -2.80
CA ASP A 289 -3.48 -18.41 -2.85
C ASP A 289 -3.87 -18.96 -1.47
N LYS A 290 -2.95 -18.89 -0.49
CA LYS A 290 -3.18 -19.24 0.92
C LYS A 290 -3.99 -18.21 1.70
N ALA A 291 -4.24 -17.03 1.10
CA ALA A 291 -5.01 -15.94 1.68
C ALA A 291 -5.81 -15.20 0.60
N ASN A 292 -6.73 -15.90 -0.06
CA ASN A 292 -7.38 -15.51 -1.31
C ASN A 292 -8.93 -15.32 -1.23
N PRO A 293 -9.51 -14.80 -0.15
CA PRO A 293 -10.97 -14.70 -0.04
C PRO A 293 -11.60 -13.83 -1.13
N PHE A 294 -10.92 -12.78 -1.56
CA PHE A 294 -11.41 -11.88 -2.60
C PHE A 294 -11.39 -12.54 -4.00
N TYR A 295 -10.38 -13.38 -4.28
CA TYR A 295 -10.35 -14.18 -5.50
C TYR A 295 -11.49 -15.20 -5.53
N ARG A 296 -11.81 -15.86 -4.42
CA ARG A 296 -12.95 -16.76 -4.31
C ARG A 296 -14.27 -16.03 -4.56
N SER A 297 -14.45 -14.86 -3.95
CA SER A 297 -15.63 -14.02 -4.20
C SER A 297 -15.72 -13.56 -5.67
N TYR A 298 -14.58 -13.28 -6.31
CA TYR A 298 -14.56 -12.93 -7.74
C TYR A 298 -15.03 -14.09 -8.62
N LEU A 299 -14.63 -15.33 -8.31
CA LEU A 299 -15.06 -16.52 -9.06
C LEU A 299 -16.57 -16.76 -8.95
N ASN A 300 -17.21 -16.36 -7.87
CA ASN A 300 -18.68 -16.43 -7.74
C ASN A 300 -19.39 -15.16 -8.22
N GLY A 301 -18.68 -14.26 -8.96
CA GLY A 301 -19.24 -13.01 -9.48
C GLY A 301 -19.53 -11.96 -8.40
N PHE A 302 -18.92 -12.06 -7.23
CA PHE A 302 -19.18 -11.21 -6.05
C PHE A 302 -20.62 -11.32 -5.50
N VAL A 303 -21.31 -12.40 -5.79
CA VAL A 303 -22.66 -12.66 -5.26
C VAL A 303 -22.62 -12.83 -3.75
N GLU A 304 -21.58 -13.53 -3.26
CA GLU A 304 -21.34 -13.74 -1.83
C GLU A 304 -19.92 -13.33 -1.46
N LYS A 305 -19.78 -12.69 -0.29
CA LYS A 305 -18.49 -12.43 0.31
C LYS A 305 -17.93 -13.72 0.88
N GLU A 306 -16.83 -14.18 0.34
CA GLU A 306 -16.08 -15.29 0.89
C GLU A 306 -15.17 -14.81 2.05
N SER A 307 -15.15 -15.57 3.15
CA SER A 307 -14.20 -15.40 4.24
C SER A 307 -13.55 -16.75 4.51
N ILE A 308 -12.25 -16.75 4.78
CA ILE A 308 -11.46 -17.95 5.01
C ILE A 308 -10.57 -17.80 6.24
N THR A 309 -10.11 -18.90 6.80
CA THR A 309 -8.94 -18.90 7.67
C THR A 309 -7.69 -18.83 6.79
N ALA A 310 -6.98 -17.69 6.82
CA ALA A 310 -5.78 -17.52 6.01
C ALA A 310 -4.62 -18.38 6.53
N GLU A 311 -4.05 -19.20 5.65
CA GLU A 311 -2.88 -20.02 5.93
C GLU A 311 -1.58 -19.20 5.96
N GLU A 312 -0.47 -19.84 6.32
CA GLU A 312 0.84 -19.19 6.31
C GLU A 312 1.30 -18.94 4.87
N THR A 313 1.73 -17.71 4.60
CA THR A 313 2.27 -17.26 3.32
C THR A 313 3.53 -16.42 3.52
N LEU A 314 4.46 -16.49 2.58
CA LEU A 314 5.64 -15.62 2.51
C LEU A 314 5.24 -14.13 2.37
N ALA A 315 4.09 -13.88 1.76
CA ALA A 315 3.50 -12.54 1.62
C ALA A 315 2.72 -12.11 2.88
N THR A 316 3.38 -12.09 4.04
CA THR A 316 2.80 -11.95 5.38
C THR A 316 1.86 -10.77 5.57
N ALA A 317 2.15 -9.60 4.96
CA ALA A 317 1.32 -8.39 5.13
C ALA A 317 -0.03 -8.43 4.39
N ILE A 318 -0.23 -9.42 3.52
CA ILE A 318 -1.51 -9.67 2.83
C ILE A 318 -2.18 -10.99 3.27
N ARG A 319 -1.72 -11.60 4.35
CA ARG A 319 -2.32 -12.77 4.99
C ARG A 319 -3.61 -12.38 5.70
N ILE A 320 -4.68 -12.19 4.93
CA ILE A 320 -5.98 -11.72 5.41
C ILE A 320 -7.08 -12.68 4.93
N GLY A 321 -7.84 -13.23 5.87
CA GLY A 321 -8.94 -14.15 5.59
C GLY A 321 -10.31 -13.48 5.47
N ASP A 322 -10.49 -12.30 6.10
CA ASP A 322 -11.72 -11.51 6.06
C ASP A 322 -11.38 -10.03 5.82
N PRO A 323 -11.31 -9.58 4.56
CA PRO A 323 -10.87 -8.24 4.23
C PRO A 323 -11.90 -7.17 4.60
N ILE A 324 -11.43 -6.10 5.28
CA ILE A 324 -12.28 -5.02 5.79
C ILE A 324 -12.86 -4.17 4.66
N SER A 325 -12.05 -3.81 3.65
CA SER A 325 -12.49 -2.91 2.56
C SER A 325 -13.15 -3.65 1.39
N TYR A 326 -13.81 -4.79 1.67
CA TYR A 326 -14.37 -5.68 0.65
C TYR A 326 -15.29 -4.95 -0.33
N GLU A 327 -16.34 -4.28 0.16
CA GLU A 327 -17.35 -3.61 -0.68
C GLU A 327 -16.73 -2.54 -1.60
N LYS A 328 -15.77 -1.77 -1.07
CA LYS A 328 -15.03 -0.75 -1.85
C LYS A 328 -14.15 -1.37 -2.94
N ALA A 329 -13.57 -2.53 -2.67
CA ALA A 329 -12.74 -3.22 -3.65
C ALA A 329 -13.58 -3.91 -4.74
N VAL A 330 -14.77 -4.42 -4.39
CA VAL A 330 -15.72 -4.94 -5.38
C VAL A 330 -16.08 -3.82 -6.37
N GLN A 331 -16.44 -2.65 -5.88
CA GLN A 331 -16.72 -1.49 -6.73
C GLN A 331 -15.50 -1.16 -7.62
N ALA A 332 -14.30 -1.11 -7.04
CA ALA A 332 -13.07 -0.80 -7.78
C ALA A 332 -12.81 -1.79 -8.93
N VAL A 333 -12.99 -3.10 -8.69
CA VAL A 333 -12.79 -4.12 -9.72
C VAL A 333 -13.88 -4.07 -10.78
N GLN A 334 -15.14 -3.92 -10.37
CA GLN A 334 -16.27 -3.87 -11.32
C GLN A 334 -16.22 -2.62 -12.22
N GLU A 335 -16.03 -1.43 -11.64
CA GLU A 335 -16.03 -0.17 -12.41
C GLU A 335 -14.76 0.03 -13.26
N SER A 336 -13.65 -0.68 -12.95
CA SER A 336 -12.45 -0.68 -13.78
C SER A 336 -12.41 -1.81 -14.81
N ASN A 337 -13.46 -2.62 -14.96
CA ASN A 337 -13.43 -3.87 -15.71
C ASN A 337 -12.21 -4.73 -15.34
N GLY A 338 -11.95 -4.80 -14.04
CA GLY A 338 -10.75 -5.37 -13.46
C GLY A 338 -10.77 -6.89 -13.33
N ILE A 339 -9.67 -7.42 -12.84
CA ILE A 339 -9.47 -8.86 -12.63
C ILE A 339 -8.99 -9.08 -11.20
N VAL A 340 -9.38 -10.21 -10.61
CA VAL A 340 -8.75 -10.71 -9.39
C VAL A 340 -7.97 -11.96 -9.74
N GLY A 341 -6.68 -12.00 -9.35
CA GLY A 341 -5.79 -13.14 -9.59
C GLY A 341 -5.14 -13.62 -8.28
N GLN A 342 -4.53 -14.81 -8.36
CA GLN A 342 -3.79 -15.38 -7.24
C GLN A 342 -2.47 -16.00 -7.67
N ALA A 343 -1.53 -16.11 -6.72
CA ALA A 343 -0.23 -16.76 -6.88
C ALA A 343 0.08 -17.68 -5.72
N SER A 344 0.68 -18.85 -6.02
CA SER A 344 1.22 -19.77 -5.03
C SER A 344 2.54 -19.25 -4.44
N GLU A 345 3.00 -19.87 -3.34
CA GLU A 345 4.29 -19.54 -2.72
C GLU A 345 5.46 -19.72 -3.72
N HIS A 346 5.43 -20.79 -4.51
CA HIS A 346 6.42 -21.04 -5.56
C HIS A 346 6.41 -19.93 -6.63
N GLU A 347 5.24 -19.57 -7.13
CA GLU A 347 5.09 -18.55 -8.18
C GLU A 347 5.52 -17.16 -7.68
N LEU A 348 5.07 -16.74 -6.49
CA LEU A 348 5.43 -15.42 -5.96
C LEU A 348 6.92 -15.29 -5.67
N ALA A 349 7.57 -16.35 -5.18
CA ALA A 349 8.99 -16.34 -4.84
C ALA A 349 9.87 -16.26 -6.09
N ASN A 350 9.56 -17.07 -7.11
CA ASN A 350 10.28 -17.07 -8.39
C ASN A 350 10.04 -15.77 -9.18
N ALA A 351 8.81 -15.25 -9.19
CA ALA A 351 8.52 -13.95 -9.82
C ALA A 351 9.27 -12.79 -9.16
N ALA A 352 9.36 -12.77 -7.82
CA ALA A 352 10.16 -11.78 -7.10
C ALA A 352 11.63 -11.89 -7.44
N ALA A 353 12.19 -13.11 -7.45
CA ALA A 353 13.59 -13.36 -7.77
C ALA A 353 13.94 -13.00 -9.23
N LEU A 354 13.03 -13.30 -10.18
CA LEU A 354 13.17 -12.89 -11.57
C LEU A 354 13.25 -11.36 -11.70
N GLY A 355 12.35 -10.65 -11.02
CA GLY A 355 12.37 -9.20 -10.95
C GLY A 355 13.67 -8.65 -10.36
N ASP A 356 14.14 -9.21 -9.23
CA ASP A 356 15.37 -8.79 -8.56
C ASP A 356 16.61 -8.94 -9.46
N ARG A 357 16.67 -9.97 -10.30
CA ARG A 357 17.76 -10.16 -11.28
C ARG A 357 17.81 -9.10 -12.37
N THR A 358 16.77 -8.29 -12.49
CA THR A 358 16.73 -7.14 -13.41
C THR A 358 17.01 -5.79 -12.73
N GLY A 359 17.37 -5.81 -11.45
CA GLY A 359 17.71 -4.62 -10.67
C GLY A 359 16.57 -4.09 -9.79
N LEU A 360 15.42 -4.77 -9.75
CA LEU A 360 14.42 -4.54 -8.71
C LEU A 360 14.95 -4.99 -7.36
N TYR A 361 14.39 -4.73 -6.30
CA TYR A 361 14.62 -5.33 -4.99
C TYR A 361 13.32 -5.26 -4.21
N SER A 362 12.41 -6.16 -4.57
CA SER A 362 11.01 -6.09 -4.21
C SER A 362 10.68 -6.93 -2.98
N CYS A 363 9.55 -6.65 -2.33
CA CYS A 363 9.00 -7.47 -1.25
C CYS A 363 8.27 -8.72 -1.82
N PRO A 364 7.97 -9.74 -1.00
CA PRO A 364 7.23 -10.92 -1.42
C PRO A 364 5.82 -10.61 -1.95
N HIS A 365 5.18 -9.54 -1.44
CA HIS A 365 3.89 -9.08 -1.95
C HIS A 365 3.96 -8.61 -3.40
N THR A 366 5.04 -7.91 -3.77
CA THR A 366 5.31 -7.55 -5.18
C THR A 366 5.48 -8.80 -6.03
N GLY A 367 6.09 -9.86 -5.48
CA GLY A 367 6.17 -11.18 -6.14
C GLY A 367 4.80 -11.74 -6.48
N VAL A 368 3.80 -11.59 -5.60
CA VAL A 368 2.41 -11.98 -5.89
C VAL A 368 1.86 -11.22 -7.12
N ALA A 369 2.07 -9.91 -7.17
CA ALA A 369 1.59 -9.08 -8.29
C ALA A 369 2.32 -9.44 -9.61
N LEU A 370 3.64 -9.68 -9.56
CA LEU A 370 4.42 -10.10 -10.73
C LEU A 370 4.00 -11.48 -11.23
N ALA A 371 3.75 -12.45 -10.33
CA ALA A 371 3.27 -13.78 -10.71
C ALA A 371 1.89 -13.71 -11.38
N VAL A 372 0.98 -12.88 -10.86
CA VAL A 372 -0.33 -12.65 -11.49
C VAL A 372 -0.17 -11.99 -12.86
N LEU A 373 0.74 -11.00 -13.01
CA LEU A 373 1.08 -10.41 -14.31
C LEU A 373 1.48 -11.50 -15.31
N MET A 374 2.41 -12.38 -14.93
CA MET A 374 2.90 -13.45 -15.80
C MET A 374 1.75 -14.37 -16.26
N LYS A 375 0.84 -14.73 -15.35
CA LYS A 375 -0.36 -15.51 -15.68
C LYS A 375 -1.31 -14.79 -16.65
N LEU A 376 -1.48 -13.48 -16.52
CA LEU A 376 -2.35 -12.71 -17.42
C LEU A 376 -1.75 -12.57 -18.81
N ILE A 377 -0.42 -12.47 -18.93
CA ILE A 377 0.29 -12.52 -20.22
C ILE A 377 0.11 -13.89 -20.88
N GLN A 378 0.31 -14.98 -20.13
CA GLN A 378 0.12 -16.35 -20.64
C GLN A 378 -1.31 -16.61 -21.14
N LYS A 379 -2.30 -16.01 -20.48
CA LYS A 379 -3.72 -16.07 -20.89
C LYS A 379 -4.07 -15.11 -22.02
N GLN A 380 -3.14 -14.33 -22.51
CA GLN A 380 -3.35 -13.31 -23.54
C GLN A 380 -4.39 -12.21 -23.11
N GLU A 381 -4.60 -12.02 -21.82
CA GLU A 381 -5.40 -10.91 -21.29
C GLU A 381 -4.63 -9.58 -21.40
N ILE A 382 -3.32 -9.62 -21.13
CA ILE A 382 -2.40 -8.50 -21.31
C ILE A 382 -1.64 -8.69 -22.60
N GLN A 383 -1.68 -7.71 -23.50
CA GLN A 383 -1.04 -7.74 -24.81
C GLN A 383 0.37 -7.13 -24.73
N SER A 384 1.23 -7.52 -25.67
CA SER A 384 2.63 -7.04 -25.72
C SER A 384 2.78 -5.51 -25.87
N SER A 385 1.75 -4.86 -26.39
CA SER A 385 1.70 -3.41 -26.62
C SER A 385 1.09 -2.64 -25.44
N ASP A 386 0.52 -3.30 -24.44
CA ASP A 386 -0.16 -2.64 -23.33
C ASP A 386 0.86 -1.96 -22.41
N ARG A 387 0.54 -0.77 -21.93
CA ARG A 387 1.25 -0.12 -20.83
C ARG A 387 0.79 -0.70 -19.50
N VAL A 388 1.69 -1.39 -18.83
CA VAL A 388 1.42 -2.11 -17.59
C VAL A 388 2.21 -1.50 -16.44
N VAL A 389 1.54 -1.23 -15.31
CA VAL A 389 2.17 -0.79 -14.07
C VAL A 389 1.94 -1.84 -12.98
N VAL A 390 3.01 -2.29 -12.34
CA VAL A 390 2.94 -3.13 -11.13
C VAL A 390 3.32 -2.31 -9.91
N LEU A 391 2.51 -2.36 -8.85
CA LEU A 391 2.83 -1.69 -7.59
C LEU A 391 3.73 -2.57 -6.73
N SER A 392 4.93 -2.05 -6.42
CA SER A 392 5.81 -2.59 -5.39
C SER A 392 5.52 -1.85 -4.08
N THR A 393 4.81 -2.53 -3.18
CA THR A 393 4.19 -1.90 -2.01
C THR A 393 5.14 -1.69 -0.83
N ALA A 394 6.25 -2.45 -0.76
CA ALA A 394 7.27 -2.30 0.26
C ALA A 394 8.66 -2.60 -0.28
N HIS A 395 9.68 -2.10 0.39
CA HIS A 395 11.08 -2.30 0.04
C HIS A 395 11.58 -3.69 0.46
N GLY A 396 12.36 -4.35 -0.38
CA GLY A 396 12.91 -5.70 -0.12
C GLY A 396 13.75 -5.81 1.16
N LEU A 397 14.40 -4.73 1.59
CA LEU A 397 15.17 -4.69 2.85
C LEU A 397 14.35 -5.00 4.11
N LYS A 398 13.02 -4.88 4.06
CA LYS A 398 12.13 -5.28 5.17
C LYS A 398 11.90 -6.79 5.23
N PHE A 399 12.32 -7.52 4.21
CA PHE A 399 12.05 -8.95 4.01
C PHE A 399 13.33 -9.74 3.72
N THR A 400 14.42 -9.44 4.45
CA THR A 400 15.74 -10.05 4.24
C THR A 400 15.72 -11.57 4.38
N ASN A 401 14.97 -12.11 5.35
CA ASN A 401 14.84 -13.56 5.54
C ASN A 401 14.21 -14.25 4.32
N PHE A 402 13.22 -13.61 3.69
CA PHE A 402 12.64 -14.10 2.44
C PHE A 402 13.68 -14.14 1.32
N LYS A 403 14.48 -13.06 1.18
CA LYS A 403 15.50 -12.96 0.12
C LYS A 403 16.63 -13.98 0.33
N VAL A 404 17.19 -14.04 1.52
CA VAL A 404 18.27 -14.98 1.84
C VAL A 404 17.79 -16.41 1.74
N GLY A 405 16.67 -16.74 2.37
CA GLY A 405 16.08 -18.08 2.35
C GLY A 405 15.76 -18.59 0.94
N TYR A 406 15.35 -17.70 0.02
CA TYR A 406 15.17 -18.06 -1.39
C TYR A 406 16.48 -18.54 -2.03
N HIS A 407 17.57 -17.79 -1.86
CA HIS A 407 18.85 -18.12 -2.47
C HIS A 407 19.58 -19.29 -1.79
N GLU A 408 19.23 -19.59 -0.54
CA GLU A 408 19.74 -20.74 0.22
C GLU A 408 18.87 -22.01 0.04
N ASN A 409 17.76 -21.94 -0.72
CA ASN A 409 16.77 -23.00 -0.89
C ASN A 409 16.11 -23.44 0.44
N ASP A 410 15.88 -22.50 1.34
CA ASP A 410 15.32 -22.74 2.68
C ASP A 410 13.84 -22.32 2.81
N LEU A 411 13.21 -21.88 1.72
CA LEU A 411 11.79 -21.54 1.70
C LEU A 411 10.92 -22.77 1.48
N LYS A 412 9.94 -22.98 2.35
CA LYS A 412 8.98 -24.08 2.23
C LYS A 412 8.16 -23.94 0.96
N GLU A 413 7.90 -25.06 0.29
CA GLU A 413 7.08 -25.16 -0.93
C GLU A 413 7.61 -24.33 -2.11
N VAL A 414 8.87 -23.93 -2.07
CA VAL A 414 9.52 -23.15 -3.13
C VAL A 414 10.69 -23.94 -3.69
N GLU A 415 10.66 -24.24 -4.97
CA GLU A 415 11.83 -24.61 -5.75
C GLU A 415 12.43 -23.31 -6.31
N SER A 416 13.64 -22.96 -5.86
CA SER A 416 14.26 -21.66 -6.19
C SER A 416 14.96 -21.73 -7.56
N GLU A 417 14.21 -21.46 -8.63
CA GLU A 417 14.69 -21.53 -10.03
C GLU A 417 15.88 -20.59 -10.30
N PHE A 418 15.98 -19.50 -9.53
CA PHE A 418 17.01 -18.46 -9.69
C PHE A 418 17.92 -18.38 -8.47
N ALA A 419 18.10 -19.49 -7.73
CA ALA A 419 18.96 -19.51 -6.57
C ALA A 419 20.40 -19.03 -6.92
N ASN A 420 20.96 -18.19 -6.06
CA ASN A 420 22.31 -17.64 -6.23
C ASN A 420 23.00 -17.52 -4.85
N PRO A 421 23.31 -18.68 -4.22
CA PRO A 421 23.98 -18.67 -2.93
C PRO A 421 25.42 -18.16 -3.06
N PRO A 422 26.00 -17.57 -2.00
CA PRO A 422 27.39 -17.18 -1.98
C PRO A 422 28.32 -18.41 -2.13
N VAL A 423 29.44 -18.23 -2.82
CA VAL A 423 30.51 -19.25 -2.90
C VAL A 423 31.57 -18.92 -1.87
N TYR A 424 31.80 -19.83 -0.95
CA TYR A 424 32.84 -19.69 0.06
C TYR A 424 34.16 -20.27 -0.48
N LEU A 425 35.20 -19.44 -0.53
CA LEU A 425 36.53 -19.80 -1.04
C LEU A 425 37.59 -19.40 -0.01
N PRO A 426 38.72 -20.16 0.08
CA PRO A 426 39.91 -19.67 0.77
C PRO A 426 40.41 -18.40 0.06
N ALA A 427 41.19 -17.58 0.78
CA ALA A 427 41.80 -16.35 0.23
C ALA A 427 42.99 -16.70 -0.70
N ASP A 428 42.71 -17.39 -1.80
CA ASP A 428 43.64 -17.82 -2.84
C ASP A 428 43.24 -17.25 -4.19
N ALA A 429 44.10 -16.43 -4.79
CA ALA A 429 43.86 -15.76 -6.03
C ALA A 429 43.59 -16.70 -7.22
N LYS A 430 44.28 -17.85 -7.24
CA LYS A 430 44.14 -18.82 -8.33
C LYS A 430 42.78 -19.51 -8.27
N MET A 431 42.35 -19.92 -7.08
CA MET A 431 41.02 -20.50 -6.87
C MET A 431 39.88 -19.49 -7.20
N VAL A 432 40.05 -18.22 -6.78
CA VAL A 432 39.09 -17.16 -7.11
C VAL A 432 39.01 -16.96 -8.62
N GLN A 433 40.16 -16.86 -9.33
CA GLN A 433 40.15 -16.70 -10.80
C GLN A 433 39.50 -17.89 -11.49
N GLN A 434 39.76 -19.12 -11.07
CA GLN A 434 39.14 -20.33 -11.63
C GLN A 434 37.61 -20.31 -11.43
N THR A 435 37.16 -19.94 -10.23
CA THR A 435 35.73 -19.87 -9.93
C THR A 435 35.04 -18.77 -10.75
N ILE A 436 35.69 -17.62 -10.93
CA ILE A 436 35.18 -16.54 -11.78
C ILE A 436 35.05 -17.02 -13.22
N ALA A 437 36.09 -17.63 -13.78
CA ALA A 437 36.10 -18.14 -15.14
C ALA A 437 34.97 -19.18 -15.36
N GLN A 438 34.81 -20.11 -14.42
CA GLN A 438 33.73 -21.10 -14.47
C GLN A 438 32.33 -20.47 -14.42
N ARG A 439 32.11 -19.48 -13.56
CA ARG A 439 30.82 -18.81 -13.41
C ARG A 439 30.46 -17.91 -14.58
N LEU A 440 31.44 -17.33 -15.25
CA LEU A 440 31.26 -16.47 -16.41
C LEU A 440 31.37 -17.21 -17.75
N ASN A 441 31.62 -18.53 -17.72
CA ASN A 441 31.87 -19.36 -18.91
C ASN A 441 33.01 -18.80 -19.80
N LEU A 442 34.11 -18.35 -19.17
CA LEU A 442 35.29 -17.79 -19.82
C LEU A 442 36.35 -18.86 -20.06
#